data_598754643c93d95be8926444aa56948b
#
_entry.id   598754643c93d95be8926444aa56948b
#
_cell.length_a   1.000
_cell.length_b   1.000
_cell.length_c   1.000
_cell.angle_alpha   90.00
_cell.angle_beta   90.00
_cell.angle_gamma   90.00
#
_symmetry.space_group_name_H-M   'P 1'
#
loop_
_entity.id
_entity.type
_entity.pdbx_description
1 polymer ?
#
loop_
_entity_poly.entity_id
_entity_poly.type
_entity_poly.pdbx_seq_one_letter_code
_entity_poly.pdbx_strand_id
1 'polypeptide(L)' 'MFIDGMINEAVNRGEDSITIKALDIHNAMRLTSRYPMVCNAMRQCMKNGDQVIFETQSGYSSTLEIMYICHN' A
#
# COMPACT_ATOMS: atom_id res chain seq x y z
N MET A 1 8.65 6.57 -5.37
CA MET A 1 7.71 5.49 -5.74
C MET A 1 6.28 5.95 -5.47
N PHE A 2 5.32 5.41 -6.18
CA PHE A 2 3.92 5.82 -6.08
C PHE A 2 3.35 5.71 -4.65
N ILE A 3 3.69 4.63 -3.95
CA ILE A 3 3.21 4.40 -2.58
C ILE A 3 3.74 5.45 -1.63
N ASP A 4 5.00 5.80 -1.75
CA ASP A 4 5.60 6.85 -0.92
C ASP A 4 4.92 8.20 -1.14
N GLY A 5 4.54 8.49 -2.38
CA GLY A 5 3.79 9.69 -2.71
C GLY A 5 2.44 9.75 -2.02
N MET A 6 1.73 8.60 -1.97
CA MET A 6 0.45 8.52 -1.27
C MET A 6 0.61 8.76 0.24
N ILE A 7 1.66 8.18 0.83
CA ILE A 7 1.94 8.37 2.26
C ILE A 7 2.29 9.83 2.54
N ASN A 8 3.11 10.45 1.70
CA ASN A 8 3.48 11.86 1.86
C ASN A 8 2.28 12.78 1.76
N GLU A 9 1.34 12.49 0.85
CA GLU A 9 0.10 13.27 0.78
C GLU A 9 -0.71 13.16 2.05
N ALA A 10 -0.80 11.96 2.64
CA ALA A 10 -1.50 11.75 3.88
C ALA A 10 -0.86 12.54 5.02
N VAL A 11 0.47 12.56 5.09
CA VAL A 11 1.22 13.36 6.06
C VAL A 11 0.89 14.84 5.89
N ASN A 12 0.88 15.32 4.65
CA ASN A 12 0.60 16.72 4.36
C ASN A 12 -0.83 17.12 4.73
N ARG A 13 -1.77 16.18 4.72
CA ARG A 13 -3.14 16.41 5.15
C ARG A 13 -3.32 16.29 6.66
N GLY A 14 -2.27 15.94 7.40
CA GLY A 14 -2.33 15.78 8.85
C GLY A 14 -2.91 14.45 9.31
N GLU A 15 -2.93 13.44 8.45
CA GLU A 15 -3.42 12.12 8.82
C GLU A 15 -2.37 11.33 9.60
N ASP A 16 -2.82 10.52 10.56
CA ASP A 16 -1.92 9.68 11.36
C ASP A 16 -1.54 8.41 10.64
N SER A 17 -2.40 7.92 9.76
CA SER A 17 -2.15 6.69 9.01
C SER A 17 -2.94 6.72 7.71
N ILE A 18 -2.55 5.82 6.80
CA ILE A 18 -3.27 5.63 5.54
C ILE A 18 -3.32 4.14 5.22
N THR A 19 -4.50 3.65 4.86
CA THR A 19 -4.68 2.28 4.40
C THR A 19 -4.68 2.27 2.87
N ILE A 20 -3.78 1.49 2.29
CA ILE A 20 -3.63 1.40 0.84
C ILE A 20 -3.99 -0.01 0.39
N LYS A 21 -4.82 -0.11 -0.64
CA LYS A 21 -5.21 -1.37 -1.25
C LYS A 21 -4.39 -1.62 -2.50
N ALA A 22 -3.96 -2.88 -2.69
CA ALA A 22 -3.23 -3.26 -3.90
C ALA A 22 -4.06 -2.99 -5.16
N LEU A 23 -5.38 -3.18 -5.08
CA LEU A 23 -6.28 -2.92 -6.20
C LEU A 23 -6.21 -1.44 -6.64
N ASP A 24 -6.18 -0.53 -5.68
CA ASP A 24 -6.14 0.91 -5.99
C ASP A 24 -4.84 1.28 -6.69
N ILE A 25 -3.70 0.73 -6.21
CA ILE A 25 -2.40 0.99 -6.84
C ILE A 25 -2.37 0.41 -8.24
N HIS A 26 -2.84 -0.82 -8.39
CA HIS A 26 -2.85 -1.51 -9.69
C HIS A 26 -3.66 -0.73 -10.71
N ASN A 27 -4.85 -0.24 -10.31
CA ASN A 27 -5.70 0.56 -11.18
C ASN A 27 -5.08 1.93 -11.49
N ALA A 28 -4.49 2.57 -10.49
CA ALA A 28 -3.87 3.88 -10.67
C ALA A 28 -2.68 3.83 -11.64
N MET A 29 -1.93 2.75 -11.60
CA MET A 29 -0.78 2.55 -12.47
C MET A 29 -1.16 1.91 -13.81
N ARG A 30 -2.44 1.56 -13.99
CA ARG A 30 -2.97 0.94 -15.21
C ARG A 30 -2.23 -0.33 -15.59
N LEU A 31 -1.87 -1.13 -14.59
CA LEU A 31 -1.17 -2.39 -14.79
C LEU A 31 -2.15 -3.48 -15.21
N THR A 32 -1.63 -4.51 -15.86
CA THR A 32 -2.40 -5.70 -16.23
C THR A 32 -1.72 -6.92 -15.61
N SER A 33 -2.45 -7.67 -14.78
CA SER A 33 -1.96 -8.91 -14.16
C SER A 33 -0.62 -8.75 -13.45
N ARG A 34 -0.44 -7.63 -12.74
CA ARG A 34 0.80 -7.29 -12.03
C ARG A 34 0.63 -7.25 -10.52
N TYR A 35 -0.37 -7.93 -9.99
CA TYR A 35 -0.61 -7.93 -8.54
C TYR A 35 0.58 -8.43 -7.72
N PRO A 36 1.31 -9.49 -8.12
CA PRO A 36 2.49 -9.90 -7.35
C PRO A 36 3.53 -8.78 -7.23
N MET A 37 3.75 -8.03 -8.30
CA MET A 37 4.69 -6.91 -8.29
C MET A 37 4.21 -5.80 -7.35
N VAL A 38 2.92 -5.45 -7.42
CA VAL A 38 2.32 -4.42 -6.57
C VAL A 38 2.39 -4.84 -5.10
N CYS A 39 2.02 -6.08 -4.78
CA CYS A 39 2.04 -6.58 -3.41
C CYS A 39 3.46 -6.57 -2.84
N ASN A 40 4.45 -6.98 -3.63
CA ASN A 40 5.85 -6.95 -3.19
C ASN A 40 6.31 -5.52 -2.93
N ALA A 41 5.97 -4.58 -3.81
CA ALA A 41 6.32 -3.17 -3.65
C ALA A 41 5.68 -2.61 -2.38
N MET A 42 4.42 -2.93 -2.11
CA MET A 42 3.73 -2.49 -0.89
C MET A 42 4.42 -3.00 0.36
N ARG A 43 4.83 -4.28 0.37
CA ARG A 43 5.51 -4.86 1.51
C ARG A 43 6.89 -4.25 1.73
N GLN A 44 7.60 -3.93 0.66
CA GLN A 44 8.91 -3.29 0.74
C GLN A 44 8.83 -1.87 1.31
N CYS A 45 7.70 -1.20 1.16
CA CYS A 45 7.49 0.14 1.70
C CYS A 45 7.11 0.13 3.18
N MET A 46 6.84 -1.04 3.77
CA MET A 46 6.45 -1.14 5.18
C MET A 46 7.62 -0.78 6.10
N LYS A 47 7.28 -0.09 7.17
CA LYS A 47 8.23 0.33 8.22
C LYS A 47 7.69 -0.12 9.57
N ASN A 48 8.45 0.16 10.64
CA ASN A 48 8.01 -0.17 11.99
C ASN A 48 6.66 0.47 12.29
N GLY A 49 5.72 -0.33 12.76
CA GLY A 49 4.38 0.14 13.08
C GLY A 49 3.36 -0.10 11.97
N ASP A 50 3.80 -0.30 10.74
CA ASP A 50 2.89 -0.60 9.64
C ASP A 50 2.34 -2.01 9.78
N GLN A 51 1.09 -2.21 9.35
CA GLN A 51 0.41 -3.49 9.54
C GLN A 51 -0.33 -3.92 8.28
N VAL A 52 -0.29 -5.23 8.01
CA VAL A 52 -1.14 -5.81 6.98
C VAL A 52 -2.54 -5.98 7.59
N ILE A 53 -3.51 -5.24 7.04
CA ILE A 53 -4.89 -5.27 7.51
C ILE A 53 -5.60 -6.51 6.98
N PHE A 54 -5.37 -6.82 5.71
CA PHE A 54 -6.02 -7.93 5.03
C PHE A 54 -5.09 -8.50 3.96
N GLU A 55 -4.99 -9.82 3.90
CA GLU A 55 -4.30 -10.50 2.81
C GLU A 55 -4.93 -11.86 2.58
N THR A 56 -4.84 -12.36 1.33
CA THR A 56 -5.28 -13.72 1.02
C THR A 56 -4.19 -14.72 1.37
N GLN A 57 -4.53 -16.02 1.34
CA GLN A 57 -3.58 -17.09 1.57
C GLN A 57 -2.33 -16.99 0.69
N SER A 58 -2.50 -16.60 -0.56
CA SER A 58 -1.38 -16.46 -1.49
C SER A 58 -0.53 -15.23 -1.20
N GLY A 59 -1.09 -14.21 -0.55
CA GLY A 59 -0.43 -12.95 -0.30
C GLY A 59 -0.19 -12.10 -1.54
N TYR A 60 -0.73 -12.48 -2.69
CA TYR A 60 -0.51 -11.79 -3.97
C TYR A 60 -1.83 -11.58 -4.71
N SER A 61 -2.76 -10.86 -4.08
CA SER A 61 -4.05 -10.62 -4.71
C SER A 61 -4.45 -9.15 -4.61
N SER A 62 -5.49 -8.79 -5.35
CA SER A 62 -6.07 -7.45 -5.32
C SER A 62 -6.65 -7.09 -3.96
N THR A 63 -6.85 -8.07 -3.09
CA THR A 63 -7.46 -7.85 -1.78
C THR A 63 -6.45 -7.46 -0.69
N LEU A 64 -5.15 -7.44 -1.01
CA LEU A 64 -4.13 -7.02 -0.04
C LEU A 64 -4.38 -5.55 0.37
N GLU A 65 -4.43 -5.32 1.69
CA GLU A 65 -4.56 -3.98 2.27
C GLU A 65 -3.52 -3.81 3.37
N ILE A 66 -2.76 -2.73 3.31
CA ILE A 66 -1.74 -2.42 4.30
C ILE A 66 -2.00 -1.03 4.86
N MET A 67 -1.97 -0.92 6.20
CA MET A 67 -2.05 0.37 6.88
C MET A 67 -0.64 0.87 7.13
N TYR A 68 -0.32 2.02 6.53
CA TYR A 68 0.97 2.69 6.73
C TYR A 68 0.81 3.80 7.75
N ILE A 69 1.70 3.83 8.73
CA ILE A 69 1.71 4.90 9.73
C ILE A 69 2.39 6.12 9.12
N CYS A 70 1.75 7.28 9.26
CA CYS A 70 2.30 8.53 8.79
C CYS A 70 3.29 9.06 9.83
N HIS A 71 4.55 9.13 9.46
CA HIS A 71 5.61 9.67 10.32
C HIS A 71 5.90 11.11 9.92
N ASN A 72 5.77 12.01 10.87
CA ASN A 72 6.08 13.43 10.67
C ASN A 72 7.50 13.75 11.12
#